data_a03aaeb698dd60c387daf6619478d39d
#
_entry.id   a03aaeb698dd60c387daf6619478d39d
#
_cell.length_a   1.000
_cell.length_b   1.000
_cell.length_c   1.000
_cell.angle_alpha   90.00
_cell.angle_beta   90.00
_cell.angle_gamma   90.00
#
_symmetry.space_group_name_H-M   'P 1'
#
loop_
_entity.id
_entity.type
_entity.pdbx_description
1 polymer ?
#
loop_
_entity_poly.entity_id
_entity_poly.type
_entity_poly.pdbx_seq_one_letter_code
_entity_poly.pdbx_strand_id
1 'polypeptide(L)'
;MAETVTGLLQQAMDRAVERREVAGVCLLVQQHGEERWYVESGMRNVERNESMSRDTIFRLYSQSKPVTGTAAMMLVERGLLDLGEPVSAYLPGFRGQRVTVRYMDEIASDIPTEAAGEGGLLPGDGERSVPVRREATIKDLLTMTAGLVYPESNHEAGRFAGVLFDELDARLYGDRPMTTVEFANRMGQCPLAFQPGEHFKYGTCADVLGAVIEVA
;
A
#
# COMPACT_ATOMS: atom_id res chain seq x y z
N MET A 1 -42.04 22.81 -5.30
CA MET A 1 -41.76 21.42 -5.66
C MET A 1 -40.61 20.95 -4.76
N ALA A 2 -40.75 19.82 -4.11
CA ALA A 2 -39.64 19.27 -3.31
C ALA A 2 -38.46 18.94 -4.25
N GLU A 3 -37.29 19.45 -3.90
CA GLU A 3 -36.06 19.20 -4.65
C GLU A 3 -35.73 17.70 -4.59
N THR A 4 -35.43 17.09 -5.73
CA THR A 4 -35.09 15.65 -5.77
C THR A 4 -33.70 15.45 -5.20
N VAL A 5 -33.41 14.25 -4.62
CA VAL A 5 -32.05 13.90 -4.12
C VAL A 5 -31.02 14.09 -5.22
N THR A 6 -31.31 13.67 -6.45
CA THR A 6 -30.42 13.88 -7.61
C THR A 6 -30.14 15.38 -7.84
N GLY A 7 -31.15 16.24 -7.75
CA GLY A 7 -30.98 17.69 -7.91
C GLY A 7 -30.07 18.28 -6.82
N LEU A 8 -30.23 17.87 -5.57
CA LEU A 8 -29.38 18.31 -4.46
C LEU A 8 -27.91 17.84 -4.64
N LEU A 9 -27.72 16.59 -5.08
CA LEU A 9 -26.38 16.05 -5.36
C LEU A 9 -25.74 16.82 -6.52
N GLN A 10 -26.46 17.01 -7.63
CA GLN A 10 -25.96 17.79 -8.78
C GLN A 10 -25.53 19.18 -8.39
N GLN A 11 -26.38 19.93 -7.69
CA GLN A 11 -26.04 21.28 -7.22
C GLN A 11 -24.83 21.30 -6.28
N ALA A 12 -24.66 20.29 -5.43
CA ALA A 12 -23.50 20.20 -4.57
C ALA A 12 -22.20 20.01 -5.37
N MET A 13 -22.23 19.15 -6.40
CA MET A 13 -21.09 18.92 -7.30
C MET A 13 -20.79 20.16 -8.16
N ASP A 14 -21.82 20.78 -8.73
CA ASP A 14 -21.66 21.99 -9.53
C ASP A 14 -21.01 23.11 -8.72
N ARG A 15 -21.44 23.32 -7.48
CA ARG A 15 -20.83 24.31 -6.58
C ARG A 15 -19.37 24.07 -6.28
N ALA A 16 -18.95 22.79 -6.11
CA ALA A 16 -17.56 22.45 -5.88
C ALA A 16 -16.69 22.78 -7.11
N VAL A 17 -17.20 22.52 -8.31
CA VAL A 17 -16.54 22.87 -9.58
C VAL A 17 -16.49 24.40 -9.78
N GLU A 18 -17.60 25.10 -9.57
CA GLU A 18 -17.68 26.56 -9.68
C GLU A 18 -16.72 27.28 -8.74
N ARG A 19 -16.57 26.76 -7.52
CA ARG A 19 -15.61 27.26 -6.52
C ARG A 19 -14.16 26.85 -6.80
N ARG A 20 -13.93 26.05 -7.85
CA ARG A 20 -12.62 25.49 -8.20
C ARG A 20 -11.98 24.63 -7.09
N GLU A 21 -12.81 24.00 -6.26
CA GLU A 21 -12.35 23.04 -5.25
C GLU A 21 -11.86 21.75 -5.93
N VAL A 22 -12.50 21.37 -7.05
CA VAL A 22 -12.12 20.27 -7.94
C VAL A 22 -12.32 20.70 -9.41
N ALA A 23 -11.54 20.09 -10.33
CA ALA A 23 -11.73 20.34 -11.77
C ALA A 23 -12.97 19.64 -12.32
N GLY A 24 -13.29 18.48 -11.80
CA GLY A 24 -14.46 17.69 -12.15
C GLY A 24 -14.69 16.57 -11.14
N VAL A 25 -15.90 16.04 -11.12
CA VAL A 25 -16.34 15.03 -10.16
C VAL A 25 -17.40 14.11 -10.77
N CYS A 26 -17.34 12.82 -10.44
CA CYS A 26 -18.40 11.84 -10.62
C CYS A 26 -18.83 11.31 -9.26
N LEU A 27 -20.11 11.20 -9.02
CA LEU A 27 -20.70 10.54 -7.86
C LEU A 27 -21.61 9.41 -8.33
N LEU A 28 -21.37 8.22 -7.79
CA LEU A 28 -22.23 7.05 -7.95
C LEU A 28 -22.66 6.56 -6.58
N VAL A 29 -23.94 6.37 -6.38
CA VAL A 29 -24.50 5.76 -5.16
C VAL A 29 -25.23 4.48 -5.55
N GLN A 30 -24.81 3.38 -4.92
CA GLN A 30 -25.46 2.08 -5.03
C GLN A 30 -26.11 1.68 -3.71
N GLN A 31 -27.26 1.01 -3.79
CA GLN A 31 -27.95 0.42 -2.66
C GLN A 31 -28.55 -0.92 -3.07
N HIS A 32 -28.26 -1.97 -2.31
CA HIS A 32 -28.73 -3.35 -2.58
C HIS A 32 -28.37 -3.85 -4.00
N GLY A 33 -27.18 -3.47 -4.51
CA GLY A 33 -26.72 -3.86 -5.85
C GLY A 33 -27.30 -3.05 -7.01
N GLU A 34 -28.20 -2.09 -6.73
CA GLU A 34 -28.80 -1.22 -7.73
C GLU A 34 -28.22 0.19 -7.67
N GLU A 35 -27.99 0.78 -8.85
CA GLU A 35 -27.65 2.20 -8.94
C GLU A 35 -28.85 3.05 -8.53
N ARG A 36 -28.67 3.94 -7.56
CA ARG A 36 -29.70 4.86 -7.09
C ARG A 36 -29.54 6.23 -7.67
N TRP A 37 -28.32 6.75 -7.64
CA TRP A 37 -28.00 8.07 -8.16
C TRP A 37 -26.65 8.06 -8.85
N TYR A 38 -26.61 8.77 -9.95
CA TYR A 38 -25.38 9.13 -10.63
C TYR A 38 -25.45 10.60 -11.02
N VAL A 39 -24.39 11.34 -10.72
CA VAL A 39 -24.21 12.73 -11.13
C VAL A 39 -22.76 12.96 -11.53
N GLU A 40 -22.57 13.88 -12.45
CA GLU A 40 -21.25 14.30 -12.92
C GLU A 40 -21.22 15.80 -13.14
N SER A 41 -20.05 16.43 -12.92
CA SER A 41 -19.87 17.87 -13.11
C SER A 41 -18.42 18.18 -13.43
N GLY A 42 -18.19 19.24 -14.20
CA GLY A 42 -16.87 19.75 -14.52
C GLY A 42 -16.12 18.96 -15.61
N MET A 43 -14.80 19.01 -15.56
CA MET A 43 -13.89 18.53 -16.61
C MET A 43 -12.99 17.38 -16.13
N ARG A 44 -12.85 16.34 -16.96
CA ARG A 44 -11.81 15.33 -16.82
C ARG A 44 -10.44 15.83 -17.32
N ASN A 45 -10.47 16.77 -18.26
CA ASN A 45 -9.26 17.44 -18.77
C ASN A 45 -9.60 18.91 -19.08
N VAL A 46 -9.06 19.81 -18.26
CA VAL A 46 -9.31 21.26 -18.38
C VAL A 46 -8.67 21.84 -19.64
N GLU A 47 -7.42 21.41 -19.95
CA GLU A 47 -6.66 21.94 -21.09
C GLU A 47 -7.31 21.60 -22.43
N ARG A 48 -7.88 20.39 -22.53
CA ARG A 48 -8.54 19.90 -23.74
C ARG A 48 -10.04 20.20 -23.78
N ASN A 49 -10.58 20.85 -22.72
CA ASN A 49 -12.00 21.12 -22.57
C ASN A 49 -12.86 19.85 -22.69
N GLU A 50 -12.38 18.73 -22.10
CA GLU A 50 -13.10 17.45 -22.09
C GLU A 50 -13.92 17.34 -20.81
N SER A 51 -15.25 17.20 -20.95
CA SER A 51 -16.15 17.07 -19.80
C SER A 51 -15.93 15.76 -19.03
N MET A 52 -16.25 15.79 -17.75
CA MET A 52 -16.38 14.60 -16.93
C MET A 52 -17.46 13.68 -17.52
N SER A 53 -17.26 12.38 -17.42
CA SER A 53 -18.21 11.39 -17.90
C SER A 53 -18.08 10.08 -17.11
N ARG A 54 -19.07 9.21 -17.21
CA ARG A 54 -19.13 7.92 -16.52
C ARG A 54 -17.93 7.01 -16.80
N ASP A 55 -17.37 7.10 -17.98
CA ASP A 55 -16.22 6.31 -18.44
C ASP A 55 -14.86 6.98 -18.17
N THR A 56 -14.86 8.08 -17.41
CA THR A 56 -13.61 8.75 -17.01
C THR A 56 -12.76 7.81 -16.15
N ILE A 57 -11.50 7.65 -16.54
CA ILE A 57 -10.54 6.84 -15.79
C ILE A 57 -9.88 7.67 -14.70
N PHE A 58 -9.94 7.16 -13.47
CA PHE A 58 -9.34 7.79 -12.29
C PHE A 58 -8.14 7.00 -11.79
N ARG A 59 -7.13 7.68 -11.31
CA ARG A 59 -6.08 7.07 -10.49
C ARG A 59 -6.63 6.88 -9.07
N LEU A 60 -6.90 5.64 -8.71
CA LEU A 60 -7.56 5.33 -7.42
C LEU A 60 -6.61 5.38 -6.22
N TYR A 61 -5.30 5.32 -6.47
CA TYR A 61 -4.30 5.28 -5.38
C TYR A 61 -4.67 4.24 -4.32
N SER A 62 -4.74 4.63 -3.06
CA SER A 62 -5.01 3.71 -1.96
C SER A 62 -6.41 3.07 -1.95
N GLN A 63 -7.33 3.55 -2.76
CA GLN A 63 -8.61 2.85 -3.00
C GLN A 63 -8.42 1.53 -3.76
N SER A 64 -7.25 1.29 -4.34
CA SER A 64 -6.87 -0.01 -4.90
C SER A 64 -6.68 -1.11 -3.83
N LYS A 65 -6.33 -0.73 -2.59
CA LYS A 65 -6.06 -1.69 -1.50
C LYS A 65 -7.25 -2.60 -1.14
N PRO A 66 -8.48 -2.09 -1.02
CA PRO A 66 -9.66 -2.96 -0.85
C PRO A 66 -9.85 -3.96 -2.00
N VAL A 67 -9.55 -3.57 -3.23
CA VAL A 67 -9.62 -4.47 -4.40
C VAL A 67 -8.58 -5.58 -4.28
N THR A 68 -7.33 -5.24 -3.94
CA THR A 68 -6.25 -6.20 -3.68
C THR A 68 -6.62 -7.14 -2.52
N GLY A 69 -7.14 -6.59 -1.41
CA GLY A 69 -7.59 -7.40 -0.27
C GLY A 69 -8.72 -8.36 -0.64
N THR A 70 -9.69 -7.92 -1.44
CA THR A 70 -10.77 -8.76 -1.94
C THR A 70 -10.25 -9.89 -2.82
N ALA A 71 -9.32 -9.59 -3.74
CA ALA A 71 -8.70 -10.60 -4.60
C ALA A 71 -7.95 -11.66 -3.77
N ALA A 72 -7.19 -11.25 -2.74
CA ALA A 72 -6.53 -12.17 -1.83
C ALA A 72 -7.55 -13.08 -1.11
N MET A 73 -8.64 -12.52 -0.58
CA MET A 73 -9.68 -13.31 0.09
C MET A 73 -10.40 -14.27 -0.86
N MET A 74 -10.55 -13.92 -2.13
CA MET A 74 -11.07 -14.86 -3.15
C MET A 74 -10.13 -16.06 -3.36
N LEU A 75 -8.81 -15.86 -3.27
CA LEU A 75 -7.83 -16.96 -3.33
C LEU A 75 -7.90 -17.83 -2.05
N VAL A 76 -8.09 -17.20 -0.90
CA VAL A 76 -8.29 -17.91 0.38
C VAL A 76 -9.54 -18.80 0.31
N GLU A 77 -10.67 -18.28 -0.18
CA GLU A 77 -11.91 -19.06 -0.35
C GLU A 77 -11.74 -20.26 -1.30
N ARG A 78 -10.84 -20.16 -2.27
CA ARG A 78 -10.51 -21.23 -3.21
C ARG A 78 -9.44 -22.19 -2.69
N GLY A 79 -8.90 -21.98 -1.50
CA GLY A 79 -7.81 -22.77 -0.92
C GLY A 79 -6.47 -22.63 -1.64
N LEU A 80 -6.26 -21.54 -2.39
CA LEU A 80 -5.03 -21.23 -3.10
C LEU A 80 -4.07 -20.34 -2.29
N LEU A 81 -4.57 -19.72 -1.23
CA LEU A 81 -3.82 -18.84 -0.34
C LEU A 81 -4.21 -19.13 1.11
N ASP A 82 -3.23 -19.27 2.01
CA ASP A 82 -3.46 -19.41 3.45
C ASP A 82 -2.99 -18.13 4.18
N LEU A 83 -3.84 -17.60 5.05
CA LEU A 83 -3.55 -16.41 5.84
C LEU A 83 -2.37 -16.60 6.81
N GLY A 84 -2.13 -17.83 7.26
CA GLY A 84 -1.06 -18.19 8.18
C GLY A 84 0.26 -18.48 7.49
N GLU A 85 0.27 -18.66 6.17
CA GLU A 85 1.52 -18.91 5.45
C GLU A 85 2.46 -17.71 5.47
N PRO A 86 3.79 -17.96 5.56
CA PRO A 86 4.77 -16.90 5.48
C PRO A 86 4.82 -16.33 4.06
N VAL A 87 5.01 -15.01 3.97
CA VAL A 87 5.16 -14.32 2.67
C VAL A 87 6.32 -14.90 1.86
N SER A 88 7.36 -15.42 2.52
CA SER A 88 8.52 -16.06 1.91
C SER A 88 8.22 -17.35 1.13
N ALA A 89 7.04 -17.95 1.32
CA ALA A 89 6.58 -19.07 0.52
C ALA A 89 6.31 -18.66 -0.93
N TYR A 90 5.84 -17.44 -1.13
CA TYR A 90 5.51 -16.86 -2.45
C TYR A 90 6.63 -15.95 -2.97
N LEU A 91 7.25 -15.17 -2.08
CA LEU A 91 8.24 -14.15 -2.41
C LEU A 91 9.55 -14.44 -1.65
N PRO A 92 10.52 -15.11 -2.30
CA PRO A 92 11.79 -15.52 -1.65
C PRO A 92 12.58 -14.38 -1.01
N GLY A 93 12.40 -13.13 -1.48
CA GLY A 93 13.04 -11.94 -0.90
C GLY A 93 12.65 -11.68 0.56
N PHE A 94 11.58 -12.32 1.06
CA PHE A 94 11.14 -12.21 2.46
C PHE A 94 11.82 -13.20 3.41
N ARG A 95 12.72 -14.05 2.90
CA ARG A 95 13.50 -14.95 3.77
C ARG A 95 14.55 -14.20 4.55
N GLY A 96 14.68 -14.53 5.84
CA GLY A 96 15.73 -13.97 6.69
C GLY A 96 15.60 -12.47 6.95
N GLN A 97 14.38 -11.94 6.97
CA GLN A 97 14.11 -10.53 7.25
C GLN A 97 14.71 -10.08 8.58
N ARG A 98 14.97 -8.80 8.66
CA ARG A 98 15.54 -8.14 9.84
C ARG A 98 14.70 -6.92 10.21
N VAL A 99 14.77 -6.50 11.46
CA VAL A 99 14.05 -5.36 12.02
C VAL A 99 15.07 -4.31 12.48
N THR A 100 14.82 -3.03 12.22
CA THR A 100 15.65 -1.93 12.73
C THR A 100 15.51 -1.78 14.25
N VAL A 101 16.61 -1.63 14.97
CA VAL A 101 16.59 -1.53 16.44
C VAL A 101 16.12 -0.15 16.90
N ARG A 102 16.44 0.91 16.16
CA ARG A 102 16.14 2.28 16.56
C ARG A 102 14.64 2.60 16.63
N TYR A 103 13.82 2.00 15.78
CA TYR A 103 12.37 2.16 15.86
C TYR A 103 11.79 1.46 17.10
N MET A 104 12.45 0.40 17.57
CA MET A 104 12.08 -0.36 18.77
C MET A 104 12.42 0.39 20.06
N ASP A 105 13.53 1.16 20.08
CA ASP A 105 13.95 1.95 21.24
C ASP A 105 12.99 3.11 21.54
N GLU A 106 12.28 3.63 20.53
CA GLU A 106 11.24 4.66 20.71
C GLU A 106 9.93 4.09 21.28
N ILE A 107 9.71 2.75 21.14
CA ILE A 107 8.46 2.09 21.54
C ILE A 107 8.63 1.20 22.79
N ALA A 108 9.83 0.66 23.04
CA ALA A 108 10.06 -0.27 24.14
C ALA A 108 11.47 -0.17 24.73
N SER A 109 11.55 0.26 26.00
CA SER A 109 12.78 0.29 26.81
C SER A 109 13.32 -1.07 27.27
N ASP A 110 12.76 -2.21 26.80
CA ASP A 110 13.00 -3.54 27.40
C ASP A 110 13.52 -4.62 26.44
N ILE A 111 14.36 -4.29 25.44
CA ILE A 111 15.02 -5.34 24.63
C ILE A 111 16.39 -5.66 25.23
N PRO A 112 16.64 -6.94 25.63
CA PRO A 112 17.96 -7.35 26.11
C PRO A 112 19.02 -7.14 25.02
N THR A 113 20.08 -6.45 25.36
CA THR A 113 21.25 -6.12 24.51
C THR A 113 21.98 -7.35 23.96
N GLU A 114 21.68 -8.55 24.47
CA GLU A 114 22.34 -9.82 24.13
C GLU A 114 21.82 -10.47 22.81
N ALA A 115 20.72 -9.99 22.23
CA ALA A 115 20.20 -10.50 20.96
C ALA A 115 20.89 -9.93 19.70
N ALA A 116 21.90 -9.08 19.87
CA ALA A 116 22.73 -8.56 18.80
C ALA A 116 23.82 -9.58 18.40
N GLY A 117 23.39 -10.74 17.91
CA GLY A 117 24.28 -11.64 17.16
C GLY A 117 24.86 -10.89 15.96
N GLU A 118 26.05 -11.33 15.49
CA GLU A 118 26.83 -10.73 14.40
C GLU A 118 25.93 -10.30 13.22
N GLY A 119 25.39 -9.09 13.31
CA GLY A 119 24.53 -8.51 12.32
C GLY A 119 25.37 -7.95 11.19
N GLY A 120 25.13 -8.40 9.97
CA GLY A 120 25.70 -7.75 8.80
C GLY A 120 25.33 -6.26 8.81
N LEU A 121 26.33 -5.41 8.67
CA LEU A 121 26.15 -3.97 8.48
C LEU A 121 25.30 -3.73 7.24
N LEU A 122 24.14 -3.11 7.43
CA LEU A 122 23.43 -2.49 6.32
C LEU A 122 24.26 -1.27 5.84
N PRO A 123 24.25 -0.89 4.56
CA PRO A 123 25.01 0.25 4.08
C PRO A 123 24.47 1.56 4.70
N GLY A 124 25.17 2.08 5.71
CA GLY A 124 24.85 3.31 6.41
C GLY A 124 25.23 3.26 7.87
N ASP A 125 26.01 4.20 8.33
CA ASP A 125 26.66 4.34 9.62
C ASP A 125 25.97 3.68 10.84
N GLY A 126 26.31 2.42 11.14
CA GLY A 126 26.23 1.86 12.50
C GLY A 126 24.84 1.54 13.06
N GLU A 127 23.80 1.57 12.26
CA GLU A 127 22.47 1.21 12.75
C GLU A 127 22.31 -0.31 12.89
N ARG A 128 21.83 -0.75 14.03
CA ARG A 128 21.70 -2.17 14.38
C ARG A 128 20.37 -2.72 13.90
N SER A 129 20.40 -3.88 13.27
CA SER A 129 19.20 -4.65 12.97
C SER A 129 19.25 -6.01 13.67
N VAL A 130 18.11 -6.55 14.04
CA VAL A 130 17.95 -7.87 14.63
C VAL A 130 17.11 -8.77 13.72
N PRO A 131 17.30 -10.09 13.74
CA PRO A 131 16.43 -11.00 13.00
C PRO A 131 14.98 -10.87 13.46
N VAL A 132 14.03 -11.14 12.53
CA VAL A 132 12.63 -11.29 12.92
C VAL A 132 12.46 -12.50 13.85
N ARG A 133 11.55 -12.41 14.82
CA ARG A 133 11.17 -13.52 15.71
C ARG A 133 10.33 -14.57 14.99
N ARG A 134 9.58 -14.15 13.98
CA ARG A 134 8.85 -14.97 13.02
C ARG A 134 8.77 -14.27 11.67
N GLU A 135 8.58 -15.01 10.62
CA GLU A 135 8.35 -14.43 9.32
C GLU A 135 7.00 -13.70 9.26
N ALA A 136 6.91 -12.67 8.42
CA ALA A 136 5.65 -12.00 8.12
C ALA A 136 4.74 -12.96 7.36
N THR A 137 3.45 -13.00 7.73
CA THR A 137 2.43 -13.85 7.12
C THR A 137 1.54 -13.05 6.15
N ILE A 138 0.74 -13.74 5.35
CA ILE A 138 -0.27 -13.12 4.49
C ILE A 138 -1.26 -12.30 5.32
N LYS A 139 -1.62 -12.77 6.52
CA LYS A 139 -2.44 -12.02 7.46
C LYS A 139 -1.80 -10.69 7.86
N ASP A 140 -0.49 -10.68 8.13
CA ASP A 140 0.22 -9.45 8.50
C ASP A 140 0.21 -8.42 7.36
N LEU A 141 0.23 -8.85 6.09
CA LEU A 141 0.06 -7.96 4.94
C LEU A 141 -1.35 -7.36 4.90
N LEU A 142 -2.39 -8.17 5.05
CA LEU A 142 -3.79 -7.73 5.05
C LEU A 142 -4.11 -6.75 6.20
N THR A 143 -3.50 -6.96 7.36
CA THR A 143 -3.74 -6.14 8.55
C THR A 143 -2.75 -4.97 8.71
N MET A 144 -1.81 -4.82 7.77
CA MET A 144 -0.72 -3.81 7.83
C MET A 144 0.13 -3.90 9.10
N THR A 145 0.39 -5.13 9.55
CA THR A 145 1.21 -5.43 10.73
C THR A 145 2.53 -6.12 10.39
N ALA A 146 2.90 -6.18 9.10
CA ALA A 146 4.14 -6.81 8.66
C ALA A 146 5.42 -5.99 8.97
N GLY A 147 5.30 -4.72 9.38
CA GLY A 147 6.45 -3.83 9.58
C GLY A 147 7.00 -3.20 8.31
N LEU A 148 6.32 -3.37 7.17
CA LEU A 148 6.65 -2.72 5.90
C LEU A 148 6.17 -1.26 5.91
N VAL A 149 6.99 -0.36 5.36
CA VAL A 149 6.75 1.09 5.40
C VAL A 149 6.85 1.72 4.03
N TYR A 150 6.32 2.93 3.91
CA TYR A 150 6.63 3.83 2.80
C TYR A 150 7.95 4.59 3.03
N PRO A 151 8.50 5.27 2.01
CA PRO A 151 9.64 6.17 2.17
C PRO A 151 9.38 7.20 3.28
N GLU A 152 10.20 7.16 4.31
CA GLU A 152 10.19 8.11 5.43
C GLU A 152 11.63 8.39 5.86
N SER A 153 11.96 9.65 6.16
CA SER A 153 13.33 10.05 6.50
C SER A 153 13.69 9.88 7.98
N ASN A 154 12.67 9.70 8.84
CA ASN A 154 12.81 9.69 10.29
C ASN A 154 13.27 8.34 10.87
N HIS A 155 13.24 7.26 10.08
CA HIS A 155 13.74 5.95 10.50
C HIS A 155 14.39 5.18 9.33
N GLU A 156 15.22 4.20 9.67
CA GLU A 156 16.05 3.48 8.72
C GLU A 156 15.22 2.68 7.70
N ALA A 157 14.23 1.91 8.16
CA ALA A 157 13.36 1.15 7.26
C ALA A 157 12.75 2.04 6.16
N GLY A 158 12.33 3.27 6.51
CA GLY A 158 11.80 4.25 5.56
C GLY A 158 12.85 4.76 4.58
N ARG A 159 14.11 4.94 5.02
CA ARG A 159 15.21 5.33 4.13
C ARG A 159 15.54 4.24 3.12
N PHE A 160 15.57 2.96 3.54
CA PHE A 160 15.74 1.84 2.61
C PHE A 160 14.59 1.72 1.61
N ALA A 161 13.34 1.87 2.08
CA ALA A 161 12.19 1.95 1.21
C ALA A 161 12.34 3.10 0.20
N GLY A 162 12.84 4.28 0.63
CA GLY A 162 13.11 5.44 -0.21
C GLY A 162 14.02 5.11 -1.38
N VAL A 163 15.16 4.48 -1.15
CA VAL A 163 16.10 4.07 -2.20
C VAL A 163 15.43 3.15 -3.23
N LEU A 164 14.60 2.21 -2.78
CA LEU A 164 13.87 1.31 -3.67
C LEU A 164 12.81 2.05 -4.49
N PHE A 165 12.10 3.01 -3.88
CA PHE A 165 11.12 3.83 -4.59
C PHE A 165 11.75 4.77 -5.61
N ASP A 166 12.92 5.37 -5.30
CA ASP A 166 13.68 6.18 -6.25
C ASP A 166 14.08 5.37 -7.49
N GLU A 167 14.50 4.12 -7.29
CA GLU A 167 14.81 3.21 -8.41
C GLU A 167 13.54 2.80 -9.17
N LEU A 168 12.42 2.52 -8.49
CA LEU A 168 11.14 2.25 -9.13
C LEU A 168 10.73 3.39 -10.05
N ASP A 169 10.79 4.63 -9.55
CA ASP A 169 10.44 5.84 -10.32
C ASP A 169 11.39 6.05 -11.51
N ALA A 170 12.69 5.87 -11.32
CA ALA A 170 13.68 5.97 -12.38
C ALA A 170 13.45 4.94 -13.51
N ARG A 171 12.91 3.77 -13.18
CA ARG A 171 12.65 2.68 -14.14
C ARG A 171 11.23 2.71 -14.73
N LEU A 172 10.33 3.52 -14.20
CA LEU A 172 8.89 3.49 -14.54
C LEU A 172 8.60 3.65 -16.04
N TYR A 173 9.37 4.48 -16.72
CA TYR A 173 9.23 4.75 -18.17
C TYR A 173 10.46 4.30 -18.98
N GLY A 174 11.32 3.49 -18.40
CA GLY A 174 12.52 2.97 -19.05
C GLY A 174 12.27 1.67 -19.83
N ASP A 175 13.31 1.18 -20.48
CA ASP A 175 13.28 -0.07 -21.25
C ASP A 175 13.06 -1.32 -20.39
N ARG A 176 13.29 -1.22 -19.08
CA ARG A 176 13.15 -2.32 -18.11
C ARG A 176 12.39 -1.83 -16.87
N PRO A 177 11.08 -1.65 -16.96
CA PRO A 177 10.28 -1.29 -15.80
C PRO A 177 10.40 -2.38 -14.72
N MET A 178 10.37 -1.96 -13.45
CA MET A 178 10.35 -2.89 -12.32
C MET A 178 8.99 -3.58 -12.27
N THR A 179 8.97 -4.93 -12.23
CA THR A 179 7.70 -5.67 -12.08
C THR A 179 7.22 -5.64 -10.63
N THR A 180 5.94 -5.91 -10.41
CA THR A 180 5.34 -6.00 -9.07
C THR A 180 6.07 -7.03 -8.21
N VAL A 181 6.37 -8.20 -8.77
CA VAL A 181 7.08 -9.28 -8.07
C VAL A 181 8.53 -8.89 -7.77
N GLU A 182 9.23 -8.22 -8.71
CA GLU A 182 10.59 -7.71 -8.47
C GLU A 182 10.59 -6.70 -7.33
N PHE A 183 9.70 -5.70 -7.39
CA PHE A 183 9.55 -4.69 -6.35
C PHE A 183 9.30 -5.34 -4.98
N ALA A 184 8.34 -6.27 -4.89
CA ALA A 184 7.98 -6.93 -3.65
C ALA A 184 9.13 -7.76 -3.06
N ASN A 185 9.87 -8.53 -3.90
CA ASN A 185 11.04 -9.28 -3.43
C ASN A 185 12.15 -8.35 -2.89
N ARG A 186 12.36 -7.20 -3.51
CA ARG A 186 13.33 -6.21 -3.05
C ARG A 186 12.86 -5.49 -1.80
N MET A 187 11.56 -5.22 -1.67
CA MET A 187 10.97 -4.69 -0.44
C MET A 187 11.14 -5.67 0.72
N GLY A 188 11.05 -6.99 0.47
CA GLY A 188 11.33 -8.03 1.45
C GLY A 188 12.78 -8.03 1.98
N GLN A 189 13.73 -7.49 1.21
CA GLN A 189 15.14 -7.34 1.61
C GLN A 189 15.40 -6.06 2.42
N CYS A 190 14.46 -5.10 2.41
CA CYS A 190 14.53 -3.93 3.28
C CYS A 190 14.25 -4.35 4.73
N PRO A 191 14.89 -3.68 5.71
CA PRO A 191 14.59 -3.94 7.10
C PRO A 191 13.15 -3.53 7.43
N LEU A 192 12.50 -4.29 8.30
CA LEU A 192 11.19 -3.95 8.83
C LEU A 192 11.31 -2.88 9.93
N ALA A 193 10.28 -2.09 10.11
CA ALA A 193 10.23 -1.08 11.16
C ALA A 193 10.02 -1.68 12.56
N PHE A 194 9.36 -2.84 12.65
CA PHE A 194 9.06 -3.56 13.90
C PHE A 194 8.83 -5.06 13.60
N GLN A 195 8.79 -5.87 14.65
CA GLN A 195 8.52 -7.30 14.54
C GLN A 195 7.13 -7.57 13.95
N PRO A 196 6.99 -8.48 12.96
CA PRO A 196 5.70 -8.80 12.35
C PRO A 196 4.64 -9.15 13.38
N GLY A 197 3.49 -8.46 13.29
CA GLY A 197 2.34 -8.65 14.18
C GLY A 197 2.31 -7.79 15.42
N GLU A 198 3.36 -7.03 15.74
CA GLU A 198 3.41 -6.24 16.98
C GLU A 198 2.69 -4.89 16.87
N HIS A 199 2.78 -4.22 15.72
CA HIS A 199 2.21 -2.89 15.54
C HIS A 199 1.52 -2.76 14.19
N PHE A 200 0.63 -1.77 14.09
CA PHE A 200 0.05 -1.32 12.84
C PHE A 200 0.91 -0.19 12.25
N LYS A 201 1.27 -0.32 10.99
CA LYS A 201 1.88 0.76 10.21
C LYS A 201 1.35 0.75 8.78
N TYR A 202 0.70 1.83 8.39
CA TYR A 202 0.28 2.00 7.01
C TYR A 202 1.50 2.11 6.10
N GLY A 203 1.61 1.20 5.15
CA GLY A 203 2.79 1.07 4.28
C GLY A 203 2.53 0.23 3.04
N THR A 204 3.58 -0.40 2.54
CA THR A 204 3.61 -1.15 1.27
C THR A 204 3.02 -2.57 1.36
N CYS A 205 2.34 -2.92 2.45
CA CYS A 205 1.79 -4.27 2.62
C CYS A 205 0.85 -4.69 1.48
N ALA A 206 0.00 -3.78 0.99
CA ALA A 206 -0.94 -4.09 -0.09
C ALA A 206 -0.25 -4.24 -1.45
N ASP A 207 0.86 -3.53 -1.66
CA ASP A 207 1.68 -3.65 -2.87
C ASP A 207 2.35 -5.04 -2.90
N VAL A 208 2.90 -5.48 -1.76
CA VAL A 208 3.47 -6.83 -1.60
C VAL A 208 2.39 -7.90 -1.71
N LEU A 209 1.20 -7.68 -1.14
CA LEU A 209 0.06 -8.60 -1.28
C LEU A 209 -0.36 -8.76 -2.75
N GLY A 210 -0.30 -7.70 -3.53
CA GLY A 210 -0.52 -7.75 -4.99
C GLY A 210 0.45 -8.71 -5.69
N ALA A 211 1.73 -8.66 -5.32
CA ALA A 211 2.73 -9.58 -5.84
C ALA A 211 2.49 -11.04 -5.39
N VAL A 212 2.04 -11.26 -4.15
CA VAL A 212 1.64 -12.60 -3.68
C VAL A 212 0.49 -13.16 -4.53
N ILE A 213 -0.53 -12.35 -4.81
CA ILE A 213 -1.68 -12.74 -5.67
C ILE A 213 -1.23 -13.10 -7.08
N GLU A 214 -0.23 -12.39 -7.62
CA GLU A 214 0.33 -12.66 -8.96
C GLU A 214 1.06 -14.01 -9.03
N VAL A 215 1.63 -14.46 -7.91
CA VAL A 215 2.43 -15.71 -7.82
C VAL A 215 1.57 -16.90 -7.42
N ALA A 216 0.51 -16.70 -6.61
CA ALA A 216 -0.37 -17.75 -6.12
C ALA A 216 -1.30 -18.30 -7.21
#